data_efc89c60efa012c0869c78e5a4afc5f7
#
_entry.id   efc89c60efa012c0869c78e5a4afc5f7
#
_cell.length_a   1.000
_cell.length_b   1.000
_cell.length_c   1.000
_cell.angle_alpha   90.00
_cell.angle_beta   90.00
_cell.angle_gamma   90.00
#
_symmetry.space_group_name_H-M   'P 1'
#
loop_
_entity.id
_entity.type
_entity.pdbx_description
1 polymer ?
#
loop_
_entity_poly.entity_id
_entity_poly.type
_entity_poly.pdbx_seq_one_letter_code
_entity_poly.pdbx_strand_id
1 'polypeptide(L)'
;MAVPYFPRALLREKSHSWNLGGHAATPGATADSTAVVVRSDGGGYWIATMSDVSLGARAVGQGRQRQRNATLLWRAVRQVAKGGAAPMTVWCNDAQARPWPAGVAQGAPPAVPHGDDTPFSDGSEYEQAMIDIICGAAALRATSLGIIINRAGSLVGGERFSINHDTVGWRVYEISTVVYSDATHATIGFNPPLRENVVAGTALEFDRPRCTMRLATPGAMDLTEQPWTFNSVTVQFVEATAI
;
A
#
# COMPACT_ATOMS: atom_id res chain seq x y z
N MET A 1 9.60 -18.21 -2.55
CA MET A 1 8.13 -18.45 -2.68
C MET A 1 7.47 -17.08 -2.80
N ALA A 2 6.53 -16.87 -3.72
CA ALA A 2 5.89 -15.56 -3.87
C ALA A 2 5.08 -15.22 -2.60
N VAL A 3 5.18 -13.97 -2.14
CA VAL A 3 4.41 -13.48 -0.98
C VAL A 3 2.94 -13.31 -1.41
N PRO A 4 1.98 -13.94 -0.71
CA PRO A 4 0.58 -13.86 -1.09
C PRO A 4 0.01 -12.45 -0.87
N TYR A 5 -0.98 -12.07 -1.66
CA TYR A 5 -1.69 -10.81 -1.50
C TYR A 5 -2.87 -10.95 -0.54
N PHE A 6 -3.05 -9.93 0.32
CA PHE A 6 -4.30 -9.80 1.07
C PHE A 6 -5.43 -9.42 0.10
N PRO A 7 -6.53 -10.19 0.02
CA PRO A 7 -7.57 -10.03 -1.01
C PRO A 7 -8.53 -8.88 -0.68
N ARG A 8 -8.02 -7.66 -0.58
CA ARG A 8 -8.75 -6.46 -0.17
C ARG A 8 -9.96 -6.13 -1.06
N ALA A 9 -9.91 -6.48 -2.35
CA ALA A 9 -11.03 -6.26 -3.26
C ALA A 9 -12.28 -7.06 -2.87
N LEU A 10 -12.09 -8.23 -2.24
CA LEU A 10 -13.14 -9.14 -1.79
C LEU A 10 -13.50 -8.95 -0.32
N LEU A 11 -12.51 -8.58 0.50
CA LEU A 11 -12.64 -8.30 1.93
C LEU A 11 -12.57 -6.79 2.16
N ARG A 12 -13.67 -6.10 1.82
CA ARG A 12 -13.72 -4.63 1.85
C ARG A 12 -13.92 -4.13 3.28
N GLU A 13 -13.03 -3.28 3.70
CA GLU A 13 -13.14 -2.51 4.94
C GLU A 13 -14.05 -1.29 4.77
N LYS A 14 -14.63 -0.83 5.87
CA LYS A 14 -15.38 0.43 5.92
C LYS A 14 -14.44 1.63 6.04
N SER A 15 -13.38 1.47 6.81
CA SER A 15 -12.32 2.48 6.95
C SER A 15 -10.97 1.81 7.12
N HIS A 16 -9.93 2.54 6.79
CA HIS A 16 -8.56 2.11 6.99
C HIS A 16 -7.67 3.27 7.42
N SER A 17 -6.58 2.95 8.08
CA SER A 17 -5.53 3.89 8.41
C SER A 17 -4.17 3.29 8.10
N TRP A 18 -3.25 4.16 7.66
CA TRP A 18 -1.86 3.84 7.42
C TRP A 18 -1.01 4.87 8.15
N ASN A 19 -0.27 4.43 9.16
CA ASN A 19 0.52 5.31 10.00
C ASN A 19 1.92 4.76 10.20
N LEU A 20 2.90 5.65 10.33
CA LEU A 20 4.25 5.27 10.70
C LEU A 20 4.33 5.13 12.23
N GLY A 21 4.70 3.93 12.69
CA GLY A 21 5.05 3.64 14.08
C GLY A 21 6.57 3.65 14.28
N GLY A 22 7.01 3.88 15.53
CA GLY A 22 8.44 3.76 15.89
C GLY A 22 9.38 4.80 15.24
N HIS A 23 8.84 5.85 14.60
CA HIS A 23 9.66 6.90 14.00
C HIS A 23 10.18 7.94 14.99
N ALA A 24 9.57 8.00 16.16
CA ALA A 24 9.99 8.87 17.26
C ALA A 24 9.73 8.21 18.62
N ALA A 25 10.52 8.55 19.60
CA ALA A 25 10.34 8.12 20.97
C ALA A 25 10.41 9.34 21.90
N THR A 26 9.66 9.28 23.00
CA THR A 26 9.73 10.26 24.09
C THR A 26 10.41 9.58 25.29
N PRO A 27 11.74 9.66 25.41
CA PRO A 27 12.48 8.93 26.43
C PRO A 27 12.25 9.45 27.86
N GLY A 28 11.62 10.58 28.01
CA GLY A 28 11.29 11.22 29.29
C GLY A 28 11.12 12.72 29.16
N ALA A 29 10.83 13.38 30.29
CA ALA A 29 10.84 14.82 30.39
C ALA A 29 12.16 15.29 31.00
N THR A 30 12.60 16.49 30.61
CA THR A 30 13.70 17.20 31.25
C THR A 30 13.30 17.68 32.65
N ALA A 31 14.25 18.16 33.44
CA ALA A 31 13.99 18.64 34.80
C ALA A 31 12.96 19.79 34.88
N ASP A 32 12.74 20.50 33.80
CA ASP A 32 11.73 21.55 33.63
C ASP A 32 10.39 21.03 33.06
N SER A 33 10.17 19.72 33.05
CA SER A 33 8.97 19.05 32.53
C SER A 33 8.79 19.15 31.00
N THR A 34 9.82 19.57 30.26
CA THR A 34 9.75 19.61 28.80
C THR A 34 9.95 18.22 28.23
N ALA A 35 9.00 17.72 27.46
CA ALA A 35 9.11 16.43 26.78
C ALA A 35 10.17 16.49 25.66
N VAL A 36 11.14 15.59 25.68
CA VAL A 36 12.14 15.45 24.61
C VAL A 36 11.65 14.39 23.64
N VAL A 37 11.50 14.75 22.37
CA VAL A 37 11.17 13.80 21.30
C VAL A 37 12.43 13.50 20.51
N VAL A 38 12.82 12.23 20.48
CA VAL A 38 13.98 11.75 19.72
C VAL A 38 13.50 10.99 18.51
N ARG A 39 13.98 11.39 17.33
CA ARG A 39 13.64 10.70 16.08
C ARG A 39 14.48 9.43 15.93
N SER A 40 13.86 8.36 15.47
CA SER A 40 14.55 7.12 15.13
C SER A 40 15.23 7.24 13.75
N ASP A 41 16.51 6.85 13.67
CA ASP A 41 17.25 6.80 12.40
C ASP A 41 16.67 5.79 11.39
N GLY A 42 15.95 4.79 11.88
CA GLY A 42 15.27 3.80 11.03
C GLY A 42 14.03 4.32 10.33
N GLY A 43 13.55 5.55 10.66
CA GLY A 43 12.37 6.16 10.05
C GLY A 43 11.04 5.49 10.39
N GLY A 44 11.04 4.53 11.32
CA GLY A 44 9.84 3.80 11.72
C GLY A 44 9.44 2.66 10.78
N TYR A 45 8.22 2.17 10.93
CA TYR A 45 7.61 1.11 10.14
C TYR A 45 6.13 1.38 9.95
N TRP A 46 5.56 0.88 8.86
CA TRP A 46 4.15 1.07 8.57
C TRP A 46 3.26 0.17 9.42
N ILE A 47 2.18 0.77 9.93
CA ILE A 47 1.08 0.08 10.58
C ILE A 47 -0.18 0.36 9.75
N ALA A 48 -0.81 -0.69 9.24
CA ALA A 48 -2.06 -0.61 8.51
C ALA A 48 -3.19 -1.23 9.34
N THR A 49 -4.24 -0.47 9.61
CA THR A 49 -5.44 -0.97 10.28
C THR A 49 -6.61 -0.92 9.31
N MET A 50 -7.30 -2.02 9.12
CA MET A 50 -8.53 -2.14 8.34
C MET A 50 -9.67 -2.41 9.30
N SER A 51 -10.57 -1.45 9.46
CA SER A 51 -11.68 -1.53 10.39
C SER A 51 -12.97 -1.87 9.68
N ASP A 52 -13.81 -2.62 10.38
CA ASP A 52 -15.12 -3.05 9.88
C ASP A 52 -15.04 -3.74 8.52
N VAL A 53 -14.09 -4.68 8.37
CA VAL A 53 -14.04 -5.55 7.19
C VAL A 53 -15.33 -6.36 7.14
N SER A 54 -16.12 -6.14 6.10
CA SER A 54 -17.44 -6.75 5.97
C SER A 54 -17.31 -8.23 5.57
N LEU A 55 -17.73 -9.11 6.44
CA LEU A 55 -17.90 -10.54 6.16
C LEU A 55 -19.35 -10.86 5.77
N GLY A 56 -20.18 -9.82 5.60
CA GLY A 56 -21.57 -9.93 5.20
C GLY A 56 -21.81 -9.51 3.76
N ALA A 57 -22.96 -9.92 3.22
CA ALA A 57 -23.37 -9.52 1.89
C ALA A 57 -24.29 -8.30 1.94
N ARG A 58 -23.99 -7.29 1.13
CA ARG A 58 -24.84 -6.11 0.96
C ARG A 58 -25.93 -6.25 -0.12
N ALA A 59 -25.98 -7.36 -0.87
CA ALA A 59 -26.91 -7.52 -1.99
C ALA A 59 -28.15 -8.35 -1.63
N VAL A 60 -29.31 -7.79 -1.88
CA VAL A 60 -30.61 -8.49 -1.83
C VAL A 60 -30.56 -9.70 -2.78
N GLY A 61 -30.97 -10.87 -2.30
CA GLY A 61 -31.09 -12.10 -3.11
C GLY A 61 -29.86 -13.00 -3.19
N GLN A 62 -28.63 -12.49 -3.02
CA GLN A 62 -27.42 -13.30 -3.02
C GLN A 62 -26.66 -13.26 -1.68
N GLY A 63 -27.30 -12.79 -0.64
CA GLY A 63 -26.70 -12.43 0.63
C GLY A 63 -25.93 -13.57 1.32
N ARG A 64 -26.57 -14.73 1.44
CA ARG A 64 -25.99 -15.88 2.17
C ARG A 64 -24.75 -16.46 1.50
N GLN A 65 -24.74 -16.56 0.16
CA GLN A 65 -23.61 -17.13 -0.56
C GLN A 65 -22.38 -16.19 -0.48
N ARG A 66 -22.59 -14.88 -0.62
CA ARG A 66 -21.51 -13.90 -0.48
C ARG A 66 -20.97 -13.83 0.94
N GLN A 67 -21.83 -13.88 1.94
CA GLN A 67 -21.43 -13.94 3.35
C GLN A 67 -20.60 -15.20 3.63
N ARG A 68 -21.07 -16.36 3.17
CA ARG A 68 -20.33 -17.61 3.30
C ARG A 68 -18.95 -17.49 2.63
N ASN A 69 -18.88 -16.98 1.41
CA ASN A 69 -17.62 -16.86 0.67
C ASN A 69 -16.65 -15.88 1.35
N ALA A 70 -17.12 -14.75 1.85
CA ALA A 70 -16.29 -13.78 2.57
C ALA A 70 -15.75 -14.36 3.89
N THR A 71 -16.59 -15.07 4.64
CA THR A 71 -16.17 -15.77 5.89
C THR A 71 -15.16 -16.87 5.60
N LEU A 72 -15.39 -17.69 4.56
CA LEU A 72 -14.44 -18.75 4.17
C LEU A 72 -13.12 -18.17 3.68
N LEU A 73 -13.18 -17.09 2.89
CA LEU A 73 -11.98 -16.38 2.46
C LEU A 73 -11.19 -15.81 3.63
N TRP A 74 -11.87 -15.18 4.59
CA TRP A 74 -11.23 -14.69 5.83
C TRP A 74 -10.50 -15.82 6.58
N ARG A 75 -11.18 -16.95 6.78
CA ARG A 75 -10.57 -18.11 7.43
C ARG A 75 -9.37 -18.66 6.66
N ALA A 76 -9.46 -18.72 5.31
CA ALA A 76 -8.36 -19.16 4.46
C ALA A 76 -7.14 -18.20 4.56
N VAL A 77 -7.37 -16.89 4.50
CA VAL A 77 -6.32 -15.89 4.66
C VAL A 77 -5.66 -15.99 6.03
N ARG A 78 -6.45 -16.18 7.10
CA ARG A 78 -5.93 -16.40 8.45
C ARG A 78 -4.98 -17.61 8.52
N GLN A 79 -5.32 -18.71 7.85
CA GLN A 79 -4.44 -19.89 7.79
C GLN A 79 -3.14 -19.60 7.02
N VAL A 80 -3.23 -18.87 5.90
CA VAL A 80 -2.06 -18.43 5.13
C VAL A 80 -1.15 -17.53 5.95
N ALA A 81 -1.71 -16.63 6.73
CA ALA A 81 -0.99 -15.71 7.63
C ALA A 81 -0.24 -16.42 8.76
N LYS A 82 -0.61 -17.67 9.10
CA LYS A 82 0.04 -18.48 10.17
C LYS A 82 0.21 -17.70 11.48
N GLY A 83 -0.82 -16.98 11.92
CA GLY A 83 -0.72 -16.15 13.12
C GLY A 83 0.30 -15.02 13.04
N GLY A 84 0.59 -14.51 11.83
CA GLY A 84 1.56 -13.44 11.61
C GLY A 84 2.99 -13.93 11.31
N ALA A 85 3.25 -15.24 11.35
CA ALA A 85 4.55 -15.78 10.97
C ALA A 85 4.83 -15.67 9.46
N ALA A 86 3.79 -15.75 8.62
CA ALA A 86 3.91 -15.58 7.19
C ALA A 86 3.58 -14.15 6.78
N PRO A 87 4.44 -13.50 5.97
CA PRO A 87 4.16 -12.18 5.43
C PRO A 87 3.12 -12.26 4.31
N MET A 88 2.43 -11.16 4.08
CA MET A 88 1.54 -10.96 2.93
C MET A 88 1.66 -9.54 2.40
N THR A 89 1.38 -9.35 1.12
CA THR A 89 1.38 -8.04 0.49
C THR A 89 0.02 -7.39 0.69
N VAL A 90 0.01 -6.24 1.34
CA VAL A 90 -1.18 -5.42 1.59
C VAL A 90 -1.05 -4.14 0.78
N TRP A 91 -2.08 -3.75 0.02
CA TRP A 91 -2.07 -2.51 -0.72
C TRP A 91 -2.83 -1.39 -0.01
N CYS A 92 -2.31 -0.16 -0.13
CA CYS A 92 -2.91 1.05 0.41
C CYS A 92 -3.94 1.60 -0.59
N ASN A 93 -5.18 1.78 -0.15
CA ASN A 93 -6.20 2.43 -0.99
C ASN A 93 -6.21 3.92 -0.73
N ASP A 94 -5.39 4.65 -1.44
CA ASP A 94 -5.28 6.11 -1.34
C ASP A 94 -5.80 6.77 -2.62
N ALA A 95 -7.03 6.41 -3.01
CA ALA A 95 -7.59 6.81 -4.30
C ALA A 95 -7.70 8.34 -4.50
N GLN A 96 -7.84 9.10 -3.42
CA GLN A 96 -8.00 10.56 -3.49
C GLN A 96 -6.67 11.31 -3.61
N ALA A 97 -5.57 10.72 -3.11
CA ALA A 97 -4.25 11.33 -3.11
C ALA A 97 -3.35 10.87 -4.27
N ARG A 98 -3.88 10.08 -5.19
CA ARG A 98 -3.11 9.64 -6.36
C ARG A 98 -2.87 10.79 -7.32
N PRO A 99 -1.65 10.95 -7.88
CA PRO A 99 -1.36 11.98 -8.85
C PRO A 99 -1.92 11.62 -10.25
N TRP A 100 -3.25 11.67 -10.39
CA TRP A 100 -3.91 11.40 -11.67
C TRP A 100 -3.56 12.46 -12.71
N PRO A 101 -3.21 12.06 -13.95
CA PRO A 101 -3.02 13.01 -15.04
C PRO A 101 -4.29 13.83 -15.30
N ALA A 102 -4.11 15.11 -15.63
CA ALA A 102 -5.23 15.99 -15.96
C ALA A 102 -6.03 15.45 -17.18
N GLY A 103 -7.34 15.52 -17.10
CA GLY A 103 -8.24 15.08 -18.18
C GLY A 103 -8.49 13.57 -18.26
N VAL A 104 -7.89 12.79 -17.37
CA VAL A 104 -8.10 11.34 -17.31
C VAL A 104 -9.17 11.00 -16.28
N ALA A 105 -10.19 10.23 -16.69
CA ALA A 105 -11.20 9.74 -15.76
C ALA A 105 -10.57 8.72 -14.79
N GLN A 106 -10.80 8.92 -13.50
CA GLN A 106 -10.38 7.95 -12.50
C GLN A 106 -11.19 6.65 -12.64
N GLY A 107 -10.52 5.52 -12.78
CA GLY A 107 -11.19 4.24 -12.61
C GLY A 107 -10.89 3.13 -13.61
N ALA A 108 -10.67 3.40 -14.87
CA ALA A 108 -10.26 2.40 -15.84
C ALA A 108 -9.04 2.90 -16.62
N PRO A 109 -7.94 2.14 -16.66
CA PRO A 109 -6.85 2.45 -17.59
C PRO A 109 -7.44 2.44 -19.02
N PRO A 110 -7.05 3.38 -19.89
CA PRO A 110 -7.43 3.28 -21.29
C PRO A 110 -6.81 1.99 -21.84
N ALA A 111 -7.62 1.21 -22.49
CA ALA A 111 -7.16 0.12 -23.31
C ALA A 111 -6.30 0.69 -24.46
N VAL A 112 -5.18 0.05 -24.73
CA VAL A 112 -4.27 0.43 -25.81
C VAL A 112 -4.24 -0.72 -26.80
N PRO A 113 -4.77 -0.54 -28.03
CA PRO A 113 -4.74 -1.57 -29.05
C PRO A 113 -3.30 -1.82 -29.54
N HIS A 114 -3.11 -2.85 -30.32
CA HIS A 114 -1.88 -3.05 -31.09
C HIS A 114 -1.64 -1.88 -32.05
N GLY A 115 -0.41 -1.75 -32.54
CA GLY A 115 -0.04 -0.69 -33.48
C GLY A 115 -0.81 -0.68 -34.81
N ASP A 116 -1.61 -1.71 -35.07
CA ASP A 116 -2.54 -1.86 -36.18
C ASP A 116 -4.02 -1.67 -35.77
N ASP A 117 -4.25 -1.10 -34.58
CA ASP A 117 -5.56 -0.86 -33.96
C ASP A 117 -6.41 -2.14 -33.74
N THR A 118 -5.77 -3.32 -33.70
CA THR A 118 -6.49 -4.56 -33.42
C THR A 118 -6.35 -4.97 -31.96
N PRO A 119 -7.40 -5.49 -31.31
CA PRO A 119 -7.32 -6.10 -29.99
C PRO A 119 -6.66 -7.49 -30.06
N PHE A 120 -6.30 -8.06 -28.91
CA PHE A 120 -5.93 -9.47 -28.81
C PHE A 120 -7.09 -10.39 -29.22
N SER A 121 -6.78 -11.64 -29.52
CA SER A 121 -7.78 -12.63 -29.98
C SER A 121 -8.92 -12.92 -28.98
N ASP A 122 -8.73 -12.56 -27.71
CA ASP A 122 -9.74 -12.63 -26.65
C ASP A 122 -10.53 -11.32 -26.47
N GLY A 123 -10.27 -10.31 -27.32
CA GLY A 123 -10.89 -8.99 -27.26
C GLY A 123 -10.28 -8.05 -26.21
N SER A 124 -9.24 -8.46 -25.53
CA SER A 124 -8.49 -7.59 -24.61
C SER A 124 -7.50 -6.70 -25.38
N GLU A 125 -6.99 -5.69 -24.71
CA GLU A 125 -6.01 -4.73 -25.22
C GLU A 125 -4.91 -4.54 -24.14
N TYR A 126 -3.84 -3.85 -24.49
CA TYR A 126 -2.80 -3.54 -23.50
C TYR A 126 -3.32 -2.62 -22.42
N GLU A 127 -3.05 -2.94 -21.18
CA GLU A 127 -3.31 -2.07 -20.04
C GLU A 127 -2.19 -1.03 -19.93
N GLN A 128 -2.50 0.24 -20.15
CA GLN A 128 -1.53 1.32 -19.97
C GLN A 128 -1.53 1.79 -18.51
N ALA A 129 -0.34 1.90 -17.92
CA ALA A 129 -0.18 2.54 -16.63
C ALA A 129 -0.66 4.00 -16.71
N MET A 130 -1.60 4.36 -15.82
CA MET A 130 -2.15 5.72 -15.75
C MET A 130 -1.18 6.68 -15.10
N ILE A 131 -0.39 6.18 -14.16
CA ILE A 131 0.67 6.91 -13.46
C ILE A 131 1.96 6.15 -13.76
N ASP A 132 2.87 6.81 -14.46
CA ASP A 132 4.18 6.25 -14.84
C ASP A 132 5.28 7.20 -14.38
N ILE A 133 5.93 6.82 -13.30
CA ILE A 133 7.02 7.54 -12.67
C ILE A 133 8.13 6.53 -12.39
N ILE A 134 9.33 6.86 -12.83
CA ILE A 134 10.53 6.06 -12.55
C ILE A 134 11.53 6.85 -11.72
N CYS A 135 12.42 6.17 -11.03
CA CYS A 135 13.41 6.83 -10.20
C CYS A 135 14.83 6.70 -10.73
N GLY A 136 15.68 7.60 -10.27
CA GLY A 136 17.13 7.47 -10.35
C GLY A 136 17.67 6.43 -9.39
N ALA A 137 18.96 6.13 -9.48
CA ALA A 137 19.62 5.26 -8.52
C ALA A 137 19.72 5.93 -7.14
N ALA A 138 19.51 5.17 -6.08
CA ALA A 138 19.71 5.62 -4.70
C ALA A 138 20.15 4.49 -3.79
N ALA A 139 20.95 4.84 -2.78
CA ALA A 139 21.47 3.89 -1.82
C ALA A 139 20.45 3.55 -0.72
N LEU A 140 20.66 2.42 -0.06
CA LEU A 140 20.01 2.08 1.20
C LEU A 140 20.00 3.28 2.16
N ARG A 141 18.89 3.51 2.85
CA ARG A 141 18.65 4.62 3.80
C ARG A 141 18.58 6.02 3.19
N ALA A 142 18.60 6.17 1.88
CA ALA A 142 18.29 7.46 1.27
C ALA A 142 16.88 7.92 1.65
N THR A 143 16.73 9.22 1.88
CA THR A 143 15.47 9.91 2.19
C THR A 143 15.06 10.89 1.10
N SER A 144 15.83 10.94 0.02
CA SER A 144 15.52 11.71 -1.18
C SER A 144 15.85 10.91 -2.42
N LEU A 145 15.15 11.20 -3.52
CA LEU A 145 15.22 10.45 -4.76
C LEU A 145 14.90 11.38 -5.93
N GLY A 146 15.77 11.36 -6.95
CA GLY A 146 15.44 11.96 -8.24
C GLY A 146 14.43 11.10 -8.98
N ILE A 147 13.42 11.71 -9.58
CA ILE A 147 12.37 11.01 -10.32
C ILE A 147 12.21 11.59 -11.73
N ILE A 148 11.76 10.74 -12.64
CA ILE A 148 11.33 11.11 -13.98
C ILE A 148 9.84 10.80 -14.08
N ILE A 149 9.06 11.80 -14.43
CA ILE A 149 7.61 11.75 -14.56
C ILE A 149 7.28 11.56 -16.04
N ASN A 150 7.04 10.32 -16.46
CA ASN A 150 6.61 10.05 -17.84
C ASN A 150 5.12 10.40 -18.01
N ARG A 151 4.31 10.06 -17.01
CA ARG A 151 2.87 10.34 -17.01
C ARG A 151 2.34 10.39 -15.58
N ALA A 152 1.98 11.55 -15.11
CA ALA A 152 1.28 11.75 -13.84
C ALA A 152 0.68 13.14 -13.76
N GLY A 153 -0.16 13.37 -12.76
CA GLY A 153 -0.50 14.70 -12.28
C GLY A 153 0.63 15.29 -11.44
N SER A 154 0.47 16.55 -11.04
CA SER A 154 1.45 17.21 -10.17
C SER A 154 1.54 16.54 -8.81
N LEU A 155 2.74 16.29 -8.35
CA LEU A 155 3.04 15.88 -6.99
C LEU A 155 3.15 17.12 -6.10
N VAL A 156 2.56 17.07 -4.92
CA VAL A 156 2.57 18.21 -3.96
C VAL A 156 3.17 17.86 -2.61
N GLY A 157 3.28 16.56 -2.29
CA GLY A 157 3.69 16.04 -1.00
C GLY A 157 2.52 15.42 -0.23
N GLY A 158 2.80 14.33 0.48
CA GLY A 158 1.80 13.49 1.13
C GLY A 158 1.34 12.30 0.29
N GLU A 159 1.65 12.25 -1.00
CA GLU A 159 1.36 11.09 -1.84
C GLU A 159 2.19 9.89 -1.40
N ARG A 160 1.57 8.72 -1.50
CA ARG A 160 2.22 7.45 -1.19
C ARG A 160 2.56 6.71 -2.45
N PHE A 161 3.75 6.14 -2.44
CA PHE A 161 4.20 5.25 -3.49
C PHE A 161 4.84 4.01 -2.90
N SER A 162 5.02 2.98 -3.70
CA SER A 162 5.77 1.81 -3.27
C SER A 162 6.81 1.41 -4.30
N ILE A 163 7.84 0.74 -3.80
CA ILE A 163 8.90 0.12 -4.58
C ILE A 163 8.89 -1.37 -4.27
N ASN A 164 9.02 -2.19 -5.31
CA ASN A 164 9.27 -3.61 -5.15
C ASN A 164 10.78 -3.85 -5.11
N HIS A 165 11.30 -4.05 -3.92
CA HIS A 165 12.70 -4.35 -3.71
C HIS A 165 12.99 -5.84 -3.91
N ASP A 166 14.20 -6.17 -4.33
CA ASP A 166 14.57 -7.54 -4.69
C ASP A 166 14.56 -8.49 -3.48
N THR A 167 15.05 -8.04 -2.32
CA THR A 167 15.17 -8.90 -1.14
C THR A 167 14.08 -8.67 -0.10
N VAL A 168 13.64 -7.42 0.09
CA VAL A 168 12.66 -7.09 1.13
C VAL A 168 11.23 -6.94 0.60
N GLY A 169 11.02 -7.08 -0.74
CA GLY A 169 9.72 -7.00 -1.39
C GLY A 169 9.12 -5.59 -1.36
N TRP A 170 7.81 -5.50 -1.44
CA TRP A 170 7.10 -4.23 -1.51
C TRP A 170 7.25 -3.39 -0.24
N ARG A 171 7.63 -2.11 -0.41
CA ARG A 171 7.73 -1.12 0.66
C ARG A 171 7.02 0.16 0.28
N VAL A 172 6.24 0.71 1.20
CA VAL A 172 5.53 1.99 1.03
C VAL A 172 6.37 3.12 1.57
N TYR A 173 6.33 4.24 0.86
CA TYR A 173 6.97 5.50 1.20
C TYR A 173 5.95 6.63 1.05
N GLU A 174 6.07 7.68 1.85
CA GLU A 174 5.21 8.86 1.77
C GLU A 174 6.07 10.08 1.49
N ILE A 175 5.71 10.85 0.48
CA ILE A 175 6.43 12.05 0.04
C ILE A 175 6.28 13.14 1.10
N SER A 176 7.40 13.71 1.52
CA SER A 176 7.43 14.85 2.44
C SER A 176 7.67 16.18 1.72
N THR A 177 8.45 16.16 0.65
CA THR A 177 8.81 17.36 -0.14
C THR A 177 8.94 17.02 -1.60
N VAL A 178 8.61 17.98 -2.48
CA VAL A 178 8.80 17.85 -3.93
C VAL A 178 9.48 19.11 -4.42
N VAL A 179 10.57 18.96 -5.17
CA VAL A 179 11.30 20.05 -5.82
C VAL A 179 11.41 19.72 -7.31
N TYR A 180 10.65 20.41 -8.12
CA TYR A 180 10.69 20.25 -9.57
C TYR A 180 11.91 20.93 -10.17
N SER A 181 12.65 20.23 -11.04
CA SER A 181 13.70 20.81 -11.89
C SER A 181 13.12 21.30 -13.21
N ASP A 182 12.15 20.56 -13.74
CA ASP A 182 11.39 20.91 -14.95
C ASP A 182 10.01 20.17 -14.91
N ALA A 183 9.28 20.16 -16.03
CA ALA A 183 7.95 19.54 -16.10
C ALA A 183 7.96 18.01 -15.91
N THR A 184 9.09 17.36 -16.16
CA THR A 184 9.23 15.90 -16.17
C THR A 184 10.21 15.37 -15.13
N HIS A 185 10.98 16.26 -14.47
CA HIS A 185 11.98 15.87 -13.49
C HIS A 185 11.74 16.57 -12.17
N ALA A 186 11.80 15.81 -11.09
CA ALA A 186 11.74 16.34 -9.73
C ALA A 186 12.65 15.56 -8.79
N THR A 187 12.97 16.17 -7.66
CA THR A 187 13.56 15.51 -6.50
C THR A 187 12.51 15.44 -5.41
N ILE A 188 12.22 14.25 -4.92
CA ILE A 188 11.29 14.02 -3.81
C ILE A 188 12.06 13.67 -2.55
N GLY A 189 11.63 14.25 -1.43
CA GLY A 189 11.98 13.79 -0.08
C GLY A 189 10.86 12.90 0.44
N PHE A 190 11.17 11.86 1.19
CA PHE A 190 10.17 10.90 1.66
C PHE A 190 10.54 10.22 2.98
N ASN A 191 9.57 9.59 3.60
CA ASN A 191 9.71 8.73 4.77
C ASN A 191 8.89 7.43 4.57
N PRO A 192 9.33 6.30 5.15
CA PRO A 192 10.60 6.05 5.82
C PRO A 192 11.79 6.06 4.84
N PRO A 193 13.05 5.99 5.31
CA PRO A 193 14.21 5.83 4.43
C PRO A 193 14.15 4.55 3.61
N LEU A 194 14.80 4.53 2.45
CA LEU A 194 14.86 3.35 1.57
C LEU A 194 15.31 2.11 2.33
N ARG A 195 14.58 1.02 2.15
CA ARG A 195 14.86 -0.27 2.80
C ARG A 195 15.91 -1.10 2.08
N GLU A 196 16.25 -0.73 0.86
CA GLU A 196 17.24 -1.38 0.00
C GLU A 196 17.74 -0.38 -1.05
N ASN A 197 18.86 -0.67 -1.70
CA ASN A 197 19.31 0.11 -2.85
C ASN A 197 18.27 0.03 -3.98
N VAL A 198 18.13 1.10 -4.73
CA VAL A 198 17.34 1.11 -5.96
C VAL A 198 18.22 1.48 -7.15
N VAL A 199 17.97 0.86 -8.28
CA VAL A 199 18.65 1.16 -9.54
C VAL A 199 17.88 2.19 -10.34
N ALA A 200 18.56 2.92 -11.20
CA ALA A 200 17.90 3.87 -12.11
C ALA A 200 16.90 3.14 -13.01
N GLY A 201 15.76 3.76 -13.27
CA GLY A 201 14.67 3.19 -14.06
C GLY A 201 13.70 2.31 -13.24
N THR A 202 13.90 2.15 -11.93
CA THR A 202 12.94 1.44 -11.08
C THR A 202 11.61 2.19 -11.06
N ALA A 203 10.51 1.49 -11.35
CA ALA A 203 9.16 2.06 -11.34
C ALA A 203 8.68 2.34 -9.91
N LEU A 204 8.04 3.49 -9.73
CA LEU A 204 7.36 3.87 -8.50
C LEU A 204 5.86 3.62 -8.65
N GLU A 205 5.32 2.71 -7.85
CA GLU A 205 3.90 2.34 -7.90
C GLU A 205 3.05 3.32 -7.07
N PHE A 206 2.33 4.21 -7.74
CA PHE A 206 1.42 5.18 -7.12
C PHE A 206 -0.05 4.78 -7.20
N ASP A 207 -0.42 3.94 -8.16
CA ASP A 207 -1.84 3.56 -8.33
C ASP A 207 -2.32 2.68 -7.17
N ARG A 208 -1.53 1.68 -6.82
CA ARG A 208 -1.83 0.75 -5.72
C ARG A 208 -0.59 0.53 -4.85
N PRO A 209 -0.15 1.53 -4.08
CA PRO A 209 1.01 1.36 -3.22
C PRO A 209 0.87 0.13 -2.33
N ARG A 210 1.90 -0.69 -2.26
CA ARG A 210 1.88 -2.01 -1.63
C ARG A 210 2.97 -2.11 -0.57
N CYS A 211 2.67 -2.81 0.51
CA CYS A 211 3.64 -3.11 1.55
C CYS A 211 3.61 -4.60 1.90
N THR A 212 4.76 -5.21 2.04
CA THR A 212 4.89 -6.54 2.60
C THR A 212 4.77 -6.43 4.11
N MET A 213 3.74 -7.02 4.67
CA MET A 213 3.33 -6.85 6.06
C MET A 213 3.06 -8.20 6.74
N ARG A 214 3.01 -8.18 8.06
CA ARG A 214 2.58 -9.31 8.91
C ARG A 214 1.42 -8.87 9.77
N LEU A 215 0.66 -9.83 10.30
CA LEU A 215 -0.32 -9.51 11.34
C LEU A 215 0.39 -8.88 12.54
N ALA A 216 -0.18 -7.82 13.09
CA ALA A 216 0.38 -7.11 14.24
C ALA A 216 0.43 -7.99 15.51
N THR A 217 -0.54 -8.90 15.65
CA THR A 217 -0.59 -9.89 16.72
C THR A 217 -1.08 -11.23 16.17
N PRO A 218 -0.75 -12.36 16.80
CA PRO A 218 -1.20 -13.68 16.35
C PRO A 218 -2.72 -13.82 16.23
N GLY A 219 -3.48 -13.15 17.10
CA GLY A 219 -4.96 -13.14 17.11
C GLY A 219 -5.60 -12.05 16.25
N ALA A 220 -4.81 -11.27 15.48
CA ALA A 220 -5.36 -10.12 14.74
C ALA A 220 -6.43 -10.47 13.70
N MET A 221 -6.56 -11.73 13.31
CA MET A 221 -7.60 -12.23 12.42
C MET A 221 -8.59 -13.18 13.11
N ASP A 222 -8.64 -13.19 14.43
CA ASP A 222 -9.63 -14.01 15.14
C ASP A 222 -11.04 -13.51 14.83
N LEU A 223 -11.94 -14.47 14.67
CA LEU A 223 -13.32 -14.22 14.25
C LEU A 223 -14.29 -14.68 15.32
N THR A 224 -15.07 -13.76 15.86
CA THR A 224 -16.24 -14.06 16.66
C THR A 224 -17.46 -14.07 15.75
N GLU A 225 -18.09 -15.22 15.58
CA GLU A 225 -19.25 -15.38 14.71
C GLU A 225 -20.55 -15.14 15.47
N GLN A 226 -21.39 -14.29 14.88
CA GLN A 226 -22.76 -14.08 15.34
C GLN A 226 -23.72 -14.72 14.33
N PRO A 227 -24.43 -15.82 14.68
CA PRO A 227 -25.13 -16.66 13.69
C PRO A 227 -26.21 -15.95 12.86
N TRP A 228 -26.76 -14.85 13.35
CA TRP A 228 -27.92 -14.20 12.74
C TRP A 228 -27.68 -12.74 12.34
N THR A 229 -26.45 -12.28 12.43
CA THR A 229 -26.07 -10.90 12.11
C THR A 229 -24.93 -10.84 11.09
N PHE A 230 -24.75 -9.67 10.47
CA PHE A 230 -23.59 -9.42 9.62
C PHE A 230 -22.35 -9.26 10.51
N ASN A 231 -21.36 -10.10 10.27
CA ASN A 231 -20.10 -10.00 10.97
C ASN A 231 -19.21 -8.93 10.34
N SER A 232 -18.60 -8.11 11.15
CA SER A 232 -17.49 -7.25 10.77
C SER A 232 -16.30 -7.52 11.68
N VAL A 233 -15.12 -7.37 11.15
CA VAL A 233 -13.86 -7.60 11.86
C VAL A 233 -12.88 -6.49 11.57
N THR A 234 -11.98 -6.27 12.52
CA THR A 234 -10.85 -5.36 12.35
C THR A 234 -9.58 -6.17 12.29
N VAL A 235 -8.69 -5.83 11.37
CA VAL A 235 -7.36 -6.44 11.27
C VAL A 235 -6.30 -5.37 11.23
N GLN A 236 -5.21 -5.63 11.93
CA GLN A 236 -4.03 -4.77 11.93
C GLN A 236 -2.82 -5.52 11.40
N PHE A 237 -2.11 -4.85 10.53
CA PHE A 237 -0.86 -5.31 9.94
C PHE A 237 0.28 -4.38 10.33
N VAL A 238 1.47 -4.93 10.39
CA VAL A 238 2.71 -4.20 10.62
C VAL A 238 3.72 -4.57 9.54
N GLU A 239 4.51 -3.59 9.08
CA GLU A 239 5.54 -3.81 8.06
C GLU A 239 6.46 -4.96 8.48
N ALA A 240 6.68 -5.92 7.59
CA ALA A 240 7.59 -7.04 7.85
C ALA A 240 9.04 -6.56 7.66
N THR A 241 9.86 -6.70 8.69
CA THR A 241 11.28 -6.28 8.65
C THR A 241 12.17 -7.25 7.87
N ALA A 242 11.74 -8.51 7.74
CA ALA A 242 12.38 -9.55 6.92
C ALA A 242 11.31 -10.41 6.25
N ILE A 243 11.61 -10.98 5.11
CA ILE A 243 10.76 -11.92 4.36
C ILE A 243 11.30 -13.35 4.55
#